data_56147c623fd5e74fcb15db50c2520cc6
#
_entry.id   56147c623fd5e74fcb15db50c2520cc6
#
_cell.length_a   1.000
_cell.length_b   1.000
_cell.length_c   1.000
_cell.angle_alpha   90.00
_cell.angle_beta   90.00
_cell.angle_gamma   90.00
#
_symmetry.space_group_name_H-M   'P 1'
#
loop_
_entity.id
_entity.type
_entity.pdbx_description
1 polymer ?
#
loop_
_entity_poly.entity_id
_entity_poly.type
_entity_poly.pdbx_seq_one_letter_code
_entity_poly.pdbx_strand_id
1 'polypeptide(L)'
;MKLGAQLFSLHTCCETPEDLLNTMKRVKTMGYEVAQASGICQIGGELFRSYIDEVGLPITCTHRSFDEVVNNTEESIKWHKTIGSPLIGIGSMPTELRGSYEGLKKFKEALTDPVKRILDAGLRFTYHNHAFEFETWDGVLPYDYMIEEIPEFDFIHDVYWTTYAGECPQKYIKLLAEAGRMTDVHFKDMKSAPKGEICACGDGVIDFKPLAELCRSLGIKNIHVEQDNASSFDDPFEQMERSFKHLYPIIK
;
A
#
# COMPACT_ATOMS: atom_id res chain seq x y z
N MET A 1 6.34 15.81 2.56
CA MET A 1 5.83 14.50 2.09
C MET A 1 4.58 14.74 1.28
N LYS A 2 4.24 13.83 0.36
CA LYS A 2 2.96 13.89 -0.37
C LYS A 2 1.91 13.05 0.34
N LEU A 3 0.68 13.55 0.40
CA LEU A 3 -0.47 12.78 0.88
C LEU A 3 -1.15 12.14 -0.32
N GLY A 4 -1.23 10.82 -0.31
CA GLY A 4 -1.77 9.99 -1.36
C GLY A 4 -3.04 9.26 -0.93
N ALA A 5 -3.84 8.83 -1.90
CA ALA A 5 -5.00 8.00 -1.68
C ALA A 5 -4.72 6.55 -2.16
N GLN A 6 -4.99 5.56 -1.31
CA GLN A 6 -5.08 4.17 -1.72
C GLN A 6 -6.46 3.93 -2.34
N LEU A 7 -6.49 3.66 -3.65
CA LEU A 7 -7.75 3.55 -4.40
C LEU A 7 -8.59 2.33 -4.00
N PHE A 8 -8.00 1.35 -3.29
CA PHE A 8 -8.78 0.24 -2.73
C PHE A 8 -9.91 0.72 -1.80
N SER A 9 -9.70 1.83 -1.09
CA SER A 9 -10.75 2.46 -0.28
C SER A 9 -12.00 2.86 -1.10
N LEU A 10 -11.82 3.03 -2.40
CA LEU A 10 -12.84 3.47 -3.36
C LEU A 10 -13.10 2.41 -4.44
N HIS A 11 -12.74 1.13 -4.19
CA HIS A 11 -12.76 0.08 -5.21
C HIS A 11 -14.13 -0.08 -5.89
N THR A 12 -15.24 0.06 -5.16
CA THR A 12 -16.60 0.02 -5.72
C THR A 12 -16.93 1.20 -6.63
N CYS A 13 -16.10 2.23 -6.62
CA CYS A 13 -16.17 3.39 -7.51
C CYS A 13 -15.11 3.34 -8.63
N CYS A 14 -14.48 2.18 -8.85
CA CYS A 14 -13.41 1.96 -9.84
C CYS A 14 -13.68 0.71 -10.70
N GLU A 15 -14.95 0.31 -10.87
CA GLU A 15 -15.34 -0.95 -11.54
C GLU A 15 -15.24 -0.88 -13.07
N THR A 16 -15.32 0.32 -13.64
CA THR A 16 -15.12 0.59 -15.06
C THR A 16 -14.05 1.63 -15.30
N PRO A 17 -13.47 1.71 -16.52
CA PRO A 17 -12.52 2.80 -16.83
C PRO A 17 -13.10 4.21 -16.61
N GLU A 18 -14.37 4.44 -16.92
CA GLU A 18 -15.03 5.71 -16.71
C GLU A 18 -15.20 6.03 -15.21
N ASP A 19 -15.59 5.04 -14.41
CA ASP A 19 -15.69 5.18 -12.94
C ASP A 19 -14.32 5.49 -12.34
N LEU A 20 -13.27 4.79 -12.79
CA LEU A 20 -11.90 5.05 -12.35
C LEU A 20 -11.46 6.49 -12.66
N LEU A 21 -11.71 6.99 -13.88
CA LEU A 21 -11.39 8.37 -14.24
C LEU A 21 -12.13 9.38 -13.34
N ASN A 22 -13.43 9.16 -13.12
CA ASN A 22 -14.24 10.02 -12.27
C ASN A 22 -13.77 9.97 -10.81
N THR A 23 -13.41 8.79 -10.31
CA THR A 23 -12.82 8.61 -8.97
C THR A 23 -11.51 9.36 -8.83
N MET A 24 -10.60 9.23 -9.80
CA MET A 24 -9.33 9.96 -9.78
C MET A 24 -9.54 11.48 -9.77
N LYS A 25 -10.51 12.00 -10.54
CA LYS A 25 -10.87 13.44 -10.54
C LYS A 25 -11.38 13.88 -9.16
N ARG A 26 -12.26 13.10 -8.52
CA ARG A 26 -12.76 13.42 -7.17
C ARG A 26 -11.64 13.40 -6.13
N VAL A 27 -10.79 12.37 -6.15
CA VAL A 27 -9.62 12.25 -5.27
C VAL A 27 -8.68 13.45 -5.43
N LYS A 28 -8.40 13.85 -6.68
CA LYS A 28 -7.59 15.04 -6.96
C LYS A 28 -8.22 16.32 -6.42
N THR A 29 -9.53 16.48 -6.58
CA THR A 29 -10.27 17.66 -6.09
C THR A 29 -10.25 17.78 -4.57
N MET A 30 -10.19 16.66 -3.84
CA MET A 30 -10.01 16.66 -2.38
C MET A 30 -8.63 17.21 -1.95
N GLY A 31 -7.65 17.20 -2.87
CA GLY A 31 -6.31 17.70 -2.61
C GLY A 31 -5.22 16.61 -2.54
N TYR A 32 -5.55 15.34 -2.72
CA TYR A 32 -4.55 14.28 -2.78
C TYR A 32 -3.57 14.53 -3.93
N GLU A 33 -2.30 14.27 -3.69
CA GLU A 33 -1.21 14.64 -4.61
C GLU A 33 -0.70 13.47 -5.45
N VAL A 34 -0.89 12.27 -4.95
CA VAL A 34 -0.52 10.99 -5.57
C VAL A 34 -1.59 9.94 -5.26
N ALA A 35 -1.54 8.80 -5.94
CA ALA A 35 -2.39 7.67 -5.59
C ALA A 35 -1.62 6.34 -5.68
N GLN A 36 -2.16 5.34 -5.02
CA GLN A 36 -1.80 3.95 -5.17
C GLN A 36 -2.95 3.22 -5.89
N ALA A 37 -2.63 2.55 -6.99
CA ALA A 37 -3.63 1.81 -7.75
C ALA A 37 -3.76 0.37 -7.21
N SER A 38 -4.87 0.11 -6.53
CA SER A 38 -5.25 -1.19 -5.99
C SER A 38 -6.77 -1.31 -6.04
N GLY A 39 -7.30 -2.49 -6.35
CA GLY A 39 -8.75 -2.71 -6.45
C GLY A 39 -9.43 -1.93 -7.58
N ILE A 40 -8.71 -1.55 -8.63
CA ILE A 40 -9.23 -0.87 -9.80
C ILE A 40 -9.65 -1.88 -10.88
N CYS A 41 -10.50 -1.45 -11.81
CA CYS A 41 -10.86 -2.24 -12.99
C CYS A 41 -9.63 -2.62 -13.82
N GLN A 42 -9.78 -3.66 -14.64
CA GLN A 42 -8.77 -3.96 -15.65
C GLN A 42 -8.72 -2.84 -16.69
N ILE A 43 -7.55 -2.24 -16.87
CA ILE A 43 -7.34 -1.12 -17.78
C ILE A 43 -5.98 -1.25 -18.49
N GLY A 44 -5.97 -0.98 -19.80
CA GLY A 44 -4.72 -0.93 -20.57
C GLY A 44 -3.81 0.21 -20.11
N GLY A 45 -2.49 -0.03 -20.11
CA GLY A 45 -1.52 0.94 -19.60
C GLY A 45 -1.59 2.31 -20.29
N GLU A 46 -1.76 2.34 -21.63
CA GLU A 46 -1.86 3.60 -22.39
C GLU A 46 -3.10 4.43 -22.00
N LEU A 47 -4.25 3.76 -21.84
CA LEU A 47 -5.47 4.44 -21.42
C LEU A 47 -5.33 4.95 -19.98
N PHE A 48 -4.79 4.13 -19.07
CA PHE A 48 -4.58 4.56 -17.69
C PHE A 48 -3.55 5.69 -17.60
N ARG A 49 -2.50 5.64 -18.42
CA ARG A 49 -1.53 6.75 -18.54
C ARG A 49 -2.22 8.04 -18.96
N SER A 50 -3.12 7.99 -19.94
CA SER A 50 -3.86 9.19 -20.36
C SER A 50 -4.72 9.78 -19.23
N TYR A 51 -5.32 8.94 -18.38
CA TYR A 51 -6.07 9.39 -17.20
C TYR A 51 -5.16 10.05 -16.14
N ILE A 52 -4.00 9.44 -15.89
CA ILE A 52 -2.99 10.00 -14.98
C ILE A 52 -2.57 11.40 -15.43
N ASP A 53 -2.32 11.56 -16.73
CA ASP A 53 -1.90 12.85 -17.31
C ASP A 53 -3.05 13.87 -17.30
N GLU A 54 -4.27 13.47 -17.69
CA GLU A 54 -5.46 14.34 -17.68
C GLU A 54 -5.76 14.88 -16.28
N VAL A 55 -5.71 14.01 -15.27
CA VAL A 55 -6.06 14.37 -13.89
C VAL A 55 -4.89 15.03 -13.15
N GLY A 56 -3.66 14.76 -13.56
CA GLY A 56 -2.46 15.18 -12.85
C GLY A 56 -2.36 14.50 -11.47
N LEU A 57 -2.70 13.20 -11.41
CA LEU A 57 -2.62 12.38 -10.20
C LEU A 57 -1.67 11.19 -10.43
N PRO A 58 -0.35 11.34 -10.18
CA PRO A 58 0.62 10.28 -10.39
C PRO A 58 0.34 9.04 -9.54
N ILE A 59 0.55 7.86 -10.14
CA ILE A 59 0.50 6.58 -9.45
C ILE A 59 1.91 6.24 -8.96
N THR A 60 2.11 6.19 -7.66
CA THR A 60 3.44 5.92 -7.06
C THR A 60 3.67 4.45 -6.81
N CYS A 61 2.62 3.69 -6.60
CA CYS A 61 2.66 2.25 -6.33
C CYS A 61 1.37 1.58 -6.78
N THR A 62 1.42 0.26 -6.91
CA THR A 62 0.23 -0.56 -7.15
C THR A 62 0.18 -1.73 -6.19
N HIS A 63 -1.00 -2.35 -6.04
CA HIS A 63 -1.11 -3.73 -5.56
C HIS A 63 -1.63 -4.60 -6.70
N ARG A 64 -0.76 -5.51 -7.17
CA ARG A 64 -1.10 -6.55 -8.13
C ARG A 64 -1.38 -7.85 -7.38
N SER A 65 -2.11 -8.78 -7.98
CA SER A 65 -2.25 -10.10 -7.38
C SER A 65 -0.91 -10.86 -7.42
N PHE A 66 -0.74 -11.79 -6.49
CA PHE A 66 0.42 -12.68 -6.49
C PHE A 66 0.58 -13.42 -7.83
N ASP A 67 -0.53 -13.94 -8.38
CA ASP A 67 -0.53 -14.65 -9.64
C ASP A 67 -0.09 -13.77 -10.82
N GLU A 68 -0.49 -12.50 -10.86
CA GLU A 68 -0.03 -11.57 -11.90
C GLU A 68 1.47 -11.32 -11.81
N VAL A 69 1.99 -11.14 -10.58
CA VAL A 69 3.42 -10.90 -10.40
C VAL A 69 4.23 -12.14 -10.78
N VAL A 70 3.78 -13.34 -10.41
CA VAL A 70 4.51 -14.59 -10.66
C VAL A 70 4.37 -15.05 -12.12
N ASN A 71 3.15 -15.04 -12.66
CA ASN A 71 2.87 -15.66 -13.94
C ASN A 71 2.91 -14.68 -15.12
N ASN A 72 2.75 -13.37 -14.88
CA ASN A 72 2.68 -12.33 -15.91
C ASN A 72 3.68 -11.19 -15.64
N THR A 73 4.86 -11.51 -15.13
CA THR A 73 5.89 -10.54 -14.69
C THR A 73 6.22 -9.52 -15.77
N GLU A 74 6.49 -9.95 -17.01
CA GLU A 74 6.88 -9.05 -18.12
C GLU A 74 5.76 -8.08 -18.50
N GLU A 75 4.52 -8.56 -18.51
CA GLU A 75 3.36 -7.71 -18.79
C GLU A 75 3.17 -6.69 -17.68
N SER A 76 3.34 -7.12 -16.42
CA SER A 76 3.29 -6.24 -15.26
C SER A 76 4.39 -5.17 -15.34
N ILE A 77 5.63 -5.53 -15.65
CA ILE A 77 6.75 -4.59 -15.86
C ILE A 77 6.42 -3.58 -16.97
N LYS A 78 5.96 -4.06 -18.12
CA LYS A 78 5.60 -3.19 -19.26
C LYS A 78 4.51 -2.21 -18.88
N TRP A 79 3.45 -2.70 -18.22
CA TRP A 79 2.32 -1.87 -17.78
C TRP A 79 2.77 -0.77 -16.82
N HIS A 80 3.60 -1.11 -15.81
CA HIS A 80 4.11 -0.14 -14.83
C HIS A 80 5.00 0.92 -15.48
N LYS A 81 5.85 0.52 -16.45
CA LYS A 81 6.66 1.49 -17.23
C LYS A 81 5.77 2.43 -18.04
N THR A 82 4.70 1.91 -18.63
CA THR A 82 3.75 2.73 -19.41
C THR A 82 3.05 3.76 -18.54
N ILE A 83 2.55 3.37 -17.38
CA ILE A 83 1.86 4.30 -16.46
C ILE A 83 2.82 5.19 -15.68
N GLY A 84 4.12 4.90 -15.69
CA GLY A 84 5.14 5.65 -14.96
C GLY A 84 5.17 5.37 -13.46
N SER A 85 4.64 4.22 -13.00
CA SER A 85 4.72 3.81 -11.59
C SER A 85 6.04 3.07 -11.33
N PRO A 86 6.87 3.52 -10.37
CA PRO A 86 8.17 2.90 -10.10
C PRO A 86 8.08 1.61 -9.26
N LEU A 87 6.93 1.37 -8.62
CA LEU A 87 6.76 0.30 -7.64
C LEU A 87 5.68 -0.69 -8.10
N ILE A 88 6.05 -1.96 -8.13
CA ILE A 88 5.14 -3.10 -8.29
C ILE A 88 4.94 -3.72 -6.91
N GLY A 89 3.72 -3.66 -6.37
CA GLY A 89 3.43 -4.18 -5.05
C GLY A 89 2.52 -5.40 -5.07
N ILE A 90 2.64 -6.21 -4.02
CA ILE A 90 1.65 -7.22 -3.62
C ILE A 90 1.00 -6.75 -2.33
N GLY A 91 -0.33 -6.67 -2.34
CA GLY A 91 -1.10 -6.20 -1.19
C GLY A 91 -1.17 -7.21 -0.05
N SER A 92 -0.98 -8.49 -0.32
CA SER A 92 -1.07 -9.54 0.70
C SER A 92 -0.52 -10.88 0.18
N MET A 93 0.06 -11.67 1.07
CA MET A 93 0.40 -13.07 0.78
C MET A 93 -0.87 -13.90 0.51
N PRO A 94 -0.87 -14.82 -0.46
CA PRO A 94 -1.98 -15.74 -0.70
C PRO A 94 -2.35 -16.56 0.53
N THR A 95 -3.65 -16.73 0.76
CA THR A 95 -4.17 -17.38 1.98
C THR A 95 -3.64 -18.80 2.15
N GLU A 96 -3.48 -19.55 1.04
CA GLU A 96 -2.98 -20.92 1.03
C GLU A 96 -1.50 -21.07 1.42
N LEU A 97 -0.76 -19.98 1.42
CA LEU A 97 0.65 -19.95 1.86
C LEU A 97 0.83 -19.46 3.29
N ARG A 98 -0.25 -19.07 3.97
CA ARG A 98 -0.19 -18.54 5.34
C ARG A 98 -0.20 -19.64 6.39
N GLY A 99 0.27 -19.31 7.60
CA GLY A 99 0.14 -20.14 8.80
C GLY A 99 1.24 -21.20 8.98
N SER A 100 2.24 -21.26 8.11
CA SER A 100 3.37 -22.20 8.26
C SER A 100 4.67 -21.63 7.70
N TYR A 101 5.78 -22.07 8.28
CA TYR A 101 7.13 -21.74 7.76
C TYR A 101 7.35 -22.29 6.34
N GLU A 102 6.79 -23.44 6.03
CA GLU A 102 6.88 -24.04 4.69
C GLU A 102 6.16 -23.16 3.64
N GLY A 103 5.00 -22.62 3.98
CA GLY A 103 4.28 -21.69 3.11
C GLY A 103 5.06 -20.39 2.88
N LEU A 104 5.73 -19.88 3.91
CA LEU A 104 6.58 -18.70 3.82
C LEU A 104 7.80 -18.91 2.89
N LYS A 105 8.42 -20.10 2.95
CA LYS A 105 9.49 -20.49 2.01
C LYS A 105 9.00 -20.60 0.57
N LYS A 106 7.83 -21.20 0.34
CA LYS A 106 7.21 -21.27 -0.99
C LYS A 106 6.89 -19.88 -1.55
N PHE A 107 6.42 -18.96 -0.70
CA PHE A 107 6.19 -17.57 -1.08
C PHE A 107 7.49 -16.90 -1.54
N LYS A 108 8.58 -17.02 -0.77
CA LYS A 108 9.92 -16.53 -1.14
C LYS A 108 10.37 -17.12 -2.47
N GLU A 109 10.31 -18.46 -2.60
CA GLU A 109 10.76 -19.18 -3.79
C GLU A 109 10.01 -18.73 -5.05
N ALA A 110 8.68 -18.65 -4.99
CA ALA A 110 7.85 -18.24 -6.11
C ALA A 110 8.13 -16.80 -6.58
N LEU A 111 8.54 -15.91 -5.68
CA LEU A 111 8.82 -14.50 -6.00
C LEU A 111 10.28 -14.23 -6.37
N THR A 112 11.21 -15.18 -6.16
CA THR A 112 12.65 -14.96 -6.38
C THR A 112 12.96 -14.52 -7.82
N ASP A 113 12.50 -15.24 -8.85
CA ASP A 113 12.73 -14.87 -10.25
C ASP A 113 11.91 -13.66 -10.69
N PRO A 114 10.59 -13.58 -10.42
CA PRO A 114 9.80 -12.39 -10.74
C PRO A 114 10.38 -11.09 -10.17
N VAL A 115 10.75 -11.08 -8.90
CA VAL A 115 11.31 -9.88 -8.27
C VAL A 115 12.64 -9.50 -8.87
N LYS A 116 13.53 -10.49 -9.13
CA LYS A 116 14.78 -10.22 -9.83
C LYS A 116 14.55 -9.54 -11.19
N ARG A 117 13.60 -10.02 -11.99
CA ARG A 117 13.25 -9.44 -13.30
C ARG A 117 12.69 -8.01 -13.16
N ILE A 118 11.87 -7.75 -12.13
CA ILE A 118 11.36 -6.41 -11.81
C ILE A 118 12.52 -5.46 -11.51
N LEU A 119 13.49 -5.89 -10.68
CA LEU A 119 14.66 -5.08 -10.34
C LEU A 119 15.58 -4.86 -11.55
N ASP A 120 15.85 -5.89 -12.35
CA ASP A 120 16.64 -5.80 -13.59
C ASP A 120 16.00 -4.84 -14.61
N ALA A 121 14.67 -4.69 -14.57
CA ALA A 121 13.93 -3.73 -15.39
C ALA A 121 14.00 -2.28 -14.88
N GLY A 122 14.66 -2.02 -13.74
CA GLY A 122 14.78 -0.70 -13.11
C GLY A 122 13.57 -0.27 -12.30
N LEU A 123 12.68 -1.21 -11.96
CA LEU A 123 11.56 -1.01 -11.04
C LEU A 123 11.91 -1.58 -9.67
N ARG A 124 11.06 -1.35 -8.66
CA ARG A 124 11.21 -1.93 -7.33
C ARG A 124 9.98 -2.79 -7.02
N PHE A 125 10.19 -3.85 -6.24
CA PHE A 125 9.11 -4.69 -5.73
C PHE A 125 8.82 -4.32 -4.28
N THR A 126 7.55 -4.26 -3.89
CA THR A 126 7.17 -3.88 -2.54
C THR A 126 6.07 -4.80 -1.98
N TYR A 127 6.17 -5.11 -0.70
CA TYR A 127 5.20 -5.92 0.04
C TYR A 127 4.46 -5.04 1.05
N HIS A 128 3.14 -5.22 1.16
CA HIS A 128 2.29 -4.56 2.15
C HIS A 128 1.93 -5.55 3.27
N ASN A 129 2.12 -5.14 4.52
CA ASN A 129 1.81 -5.98 5.68
C ASN A 129 0.36 -5.85 6.14
N HIS A 130 -0.12 -6.95 6.71
CA HIS A 130 -1.32 -7.04 7.53
C HIS A 130 -0.94 -7.42 8.97
N ALA A 131 -1.91 -7.89 9.75
CA ALA A 131 -1.65 -8.33 11.13
C ALA A 131 -1.10 -9.76 11.20
N PHE A 132 -1.43 -10.61 10.24
CA PHE A 132 -1.04 -12.02 10.26
C PHE A 132 0.47 -12.25 10.10
N GLU A 133 1.20 -11.32 9.50
CA GLU A 133 2.66 -11.39 9.41
C GLU A 133 3.35 -11.18 10.76
N PHE A 134 2.62 -10.70 11.75
CA PHE A 134 3.07 -10.57 13.15
C PHE A 134 2.63 -11.73 14.05
N GLU A 135 2.02 -12.76 13.49
CA GLU A 135 1.73 -14.03 14.17
C GLU A 135 2.89 -15.01 13.94
N THR A 136 3.28 -15.74 14.99
CA THR A 136 4.37 -16.72 14.87
C THR A 136 3.91 -17.98 14.14
N TRP A 137 4.59 -18.37 13.04
CA TRP A 137 4.35 -19.57 12.26
C TRP A 137 5.51 -20.55 12.45
N ASP A 138 5.27 -21.69 13.06
CA ASP A 138 6.30 -22.71 13.36
C ASP A 138 7.56 -22.12 14.04
N GLY A 139 7.38 -21.13 14.91
CA GLY A 139 8.47 -20.46 15.63
C GLY A 139 9.13 -19.29 14.89
N VAL A 140 8.65 -18.95 13.69
CA VAL A 140 9.15 -17.83 12.86
C VAL A 140 8.13 -16.72 12.81
N LEU A 141 8.57 -15.47 12.92
CA LEU A 141 7.74 -14.29 12.68
C LEU A 141 7.84 -13.90 11.19
N PRO A 142 6.77 -14.03 10.40
CA PRO A 142 6.82 -13.84 8.95
C PRO A 142 7.35 -12.47 8.51
N TYR A 143 6.97 -11.40 9.22
CA TYR A 143 7.42 -10.07 8.84
C TYR A 143 8.93 -9.90 9.02
N ASP A 144 9.47 -10.34 10.16
CA ASP A 144 10.91 -10.30 10.42
C ASP A 144 11.66 -11.21 9.43
N TYR A 145 11.13 -12.41 9.13
CA TYR A 145 11.69 -13.28 8.11
C TYR A 145 11.79 -12.61 6.73
N MET A 146 10.72 -11.93 6.29
CA MET A 146 10.76 -11.22 5.00
C MET A 146 11.78 -10.06 5.02
N ILE A 147 11.95 -9.40 6.15
CA ILE A 147 12.95 -8.34 6.29
C ILE A 147 14.37 -8.90 6.27
N GLU A 148 14.62 -10.02 6.95
CA GLU A 148 15.98 -10.58 7.12
C GLU A 148 16.40 -11.44 5.94
N GLU A 149 15.49 -12.26 5.41
CA GLU A 149 15.77 -13.34 4.47
C GLU A 149 15.44 -13.03 3.02
N ILE A 150 14.75 -11.91 2.74
CA ILE A 150 14.38 -11.49 1.38
C ILE A 150 14.83 -10.04 1.15
N PRO A 151 16.14 -9.80 0.99
CA PRO A 151 16.68 -8.45 0.87
C PRO A 151 16.20 -7.69 -0.38
N GLU A 152 15.66 -8.39 -1.36
CA GLU A 152 15.10 -7.81 -2.59
C GLU A 152 13.73 -7.17 -2.38
N PHE A 153 13.04 -7.44 -1.26
CA PHE A 153 11.75 -6.84 -0.96
C PHE A 153 11.92 -5.46 -0.35
N ASP A 154 11.18 -4.51 -0.90
CA ASP A 154 10.83 -3.27 -0.21
C ASP A 154 9.48 -3.41 0.47
N PHE A 155 9.10 -2.41 1.27
CA PHE A 155 7.88 -2.48 2.05
C PHE A 155 7.05 -1.21 1.95
N ILE A 156 5.75 -1.40 1.83
CA ILE A 156 4.72 -0.43 2.21
C ILE A 156 4.29 -0.83 3.61
N HIS A 157 4.61 -0.02 4.61
CA HIS A 157 4.28 -0.35 5.98
C HIS A 157 2.93 0.25 6.40
N ASP A 158 2.02 -0.61 6.85
CA ASP A 158 0.70 -0.21 7.33
C ASP A 158 0.68 -0.07 8.85
N VAL A 159 0.40 1.13 9.34
CA VAL A 159 0.42 1.44 10.77
C VAL A 159 -0.77 0.85 11.53
N TYR A 160 -1.94 0.73 10.88
CA TYR A 160 -3.11 0.11 11.48
C TYR A 160 -2.87 -1.37 11.73
N TRP A 161 -2.45 -2.12 10.72
CA TRP A 161 -2.26 -3.55 10.83
C TRP A 161 -1.18 -3.92 11.84
N THR A 162 -0.11 -3.12 11.91
CA THR A 162 0.94 -3.28 12.92
C THR A 162 0.41 -3.01 14.32
N THR A 163 -0.38 -1.94 14.50
CA THR A 163 -1.03 -1.62 15.78
C THR A 163 -2.08 -2.69 16.14
N TYR A 164 -2.83 -3.19 15.15
CA TYR A 164 -3.81 -4.27 15.34
C TYR A 164 -3.16 -5.56 15.87
N ALA A 165 -1.97 -5.87 15.39
CA ALA A 165 -1.17 -7.00 15.89
C ALA A 165 -0.60 -6.77 17.31
N GLY A 166 -0.70 -5.57 17.86
CA GLY A 166 -0.12 -5.21 19.16
C GLY A 166 1.35 -4.78 19.08
N GLU A 167 1.85 -4.57 17.87
CA GLU A 167 3.23 -4.17 17.61
C GLU A 167 3.36 -2.64 17.46
N CYS A 168 4.59 -2.14 17.52
CA CYS A 168 4.90 -0.72 17.45
C CYS A 168 5.22 -0.29 16.00
N PRO A 169 4.38 0.50 15.32
CA PRO A 169 4.63 0.94 13.94
C PRO A 169 5.94 1.71 13.79
N GLN A 170 6.30 2.56 14.76
CA GLN A 170 7.51 3.36 14.71
C GLN A 170 8.78 2.49 14.64
N LYS A 171 8.78 1.33 15.31
CA LYS A 171 9.89 0.36 15.27
C LYS A 171 10.18 -0.07 13.84
N TYR A 172 9.15 -0.49 13.11
CA TYR A 172 9.29 -1.02 11.75
C TYR A 172 9.52 0.08 10.72
N ILE A 173 8.85 1.23 10.85
CA ILE A 173 9.13 2.41 10.01
C ILE A 173 10.62 2.77 10.08
N LYS A 174 11.19 2.86 11.28
CA LYS A 174 12.60 3.16 11.46
C LYS A 174 13.50 2.08 10.87
N LEU A 175 13.26 0.82 11.22
CA LEU A 175 14.05 -0.33 10.74
C LEU A 175 14.11 -0.36 9.20
N LEU A 176 12.97 -0.29 8.54
CA LEU A 176 12.87 -0.38 7.09
C LEU A 176 13.44 0.86 6.37
N ALA A 177 13.22 2.05 6.93
CA ALA A 177 13.75 3.28 6.35
C ALA A 177 15.29 3.35 6.48
N GLU A 178 15.86 2.96 7.62
CA GLU A 178 17.32 2.91 7.83
C GLU A 178 17.98 1.85 6.91
N ALA A 179 17.26 0.77 6.59
CA ALA A 179 17.69 -0.23 5.60
C ALA A 179 17.49 0.22 4.14
N GLY A 180 16.89 1.39 3.88
CA GLY A 180 16.57 1.87 2.52
C GLY A 180 15.45 1.11 1.82
N ARG A 181 14.66 0.34 2.57
CA ARG A 181 13.64 -0.59 2.09
C ARG A 181 12.20 -0.13 2.34
N MET A 182 12.00 1.05 2.93
CA MET A 182 10.70 1.69 3.05
C MET A 182 10.38 2.46 1.78
N THR A 183 9.31 2.10 1.10
CA THR A 183 8.85 2.85 -0.08
C THR A 183 7.78 3.88 0.28
N ASP A 184 6.70 3.42 0.85
CA ASP A 184 5.55 4.23 1.25
C ASP A 184 5.03 3.76 2.62
N VAL A 185 4.18 4.55 3.27
CA VAL A 185 3.51 4.20 4.53
C VAL A 185 2.01 4.35 4.35
N HIS A 186 1.24 3.35 4.79
CA HIS A 186 -0.21 3.48 4.88
C HIS A 186 -0.61 4.05 6.23
N PHE A 187 -1.33 5.16 6.19
CA PHE A 187 -2.05 5.69 7.32
C PHE A 187 -3.49 5.22 7.25
N LYS A 188 -3.86 4.38 8.20
CA LYS A 188 -5.17 3.77 8.39
C LYS A 188 -5.46 3.81 9.88
N ASP A 189 -6.69 4.16 10.28
CA ASP A 189 -7.05 4.40 11.67
C ASP A 189 -8.00 3.34 12.22
N MET A 190 -8.07 3.23 13.55
CA MET A 190 -8.94 2.30 14.26
C MET A 190 -9.68 2.98 15.40
N LYS A 191 -10.93 2.59 15.63
CA LYS A 191 -11.78 3.13 16.70
C LYS A 191 -11.25 2.87 18.11
N SER A 192 -10.51 1.77 18.29
CA SER A 192 -9.91 1.37 19.58
C SER A 192 -8.71 0.47 19.34
N ALA A 193 -7.63 0.63 20.12
CA ALA A 193 -6.45 -0.24 20.03
C ALA A 193 -6.53 -1.36 21.10
N PRO A 194 -5.93 -2.56 20.82
CA PRO A 194 -5.25 -2.92 19.59
C PRO A 194 -6.19 -3.41 18.47
N LYS A 195 -7.32 -3.95 18.68
CA LYS A 195 -8.15 -4.67 17.68
C LYS A 195 -9.46 -3.93 17.36
N GLY A 196 -9.37 -2.63 17.09
CA GLY A 196 -10.53 -1.82 16.74
C GLY A 196 -10.92 -1.91 15.27
N GLU A 197 -12.18 -1.60 15.00
CA GLU A 197 -12.68 -1.44 13.63
C GLU A 197 -11.97 -0.29 12.90
N ILE A 198 -11.80 -0.44 11.58
CA ILE A 198 -11.28 0.60 10.71
C ILE A 198 -12.24 1.79 10.67
N CYS A 199 -11.70 3.00 10.71
CA CYS A 199 -12.43 4.24 10.54
C CYS A 199 -11.63 5.27 9.73
N ALA A 200 -12.25 6.39 9.40
CA ALA A 200 -11.52 7.49 8.76
C ALA A 200 -10.39 7.99 9.68
N CYS A 201 -9.25 8.34 9.11
CA CYS A 201 -8.14 8.87 9.88
C CYS A 201 -8.55 10.14 10.63
N GLY A 202 -8.31 10.14 11.93
CA GLY A 202 -8.75 11.20 12.86
C GLY A 202 -10.05 10.93 13.59
N ASP A 203 -10.78 9.88 13.23
CA ASP A 203 -11.98 9.43 13.96
C ASP A 203 -11.64 8.29 14.94
N GLY A 204 -10.41 7.85 14.95
CA GLY A 204 -9.92 6.76 15.76
C GLY A 204 -8.91 7.18 16.82
N VAL A 205 -8.04 6.24 17.18
CA VAL A 205 -7.13 6.39 18.30
C VAL A 205 -5.64 6.44 17.91
N ILE A 206 -5.30 6.24 16.63
CA ILE A 206 -3.91 6.29 16.18
C ILE A 206 -3.45 7.74 16.14
N ASP A 207 -2.38 8.05 16.90
CA ASP A 207 -1.76 9.38 16.84
C ASP A 207 -0.82 9.47 15.64
N PHE A 208 -1.31 10.10 14.56
CA PHE A 208 -0.56 10.26 13.32
C PHE A 208 0.55 11.31 13.39
N LYS A 209 0.51 12.23 14.35
CA LYS A 209 1.51 13.32 14.42
C LYS A 209 2.93 12.80 14.63
N PRO A 210 3.23 11.98 15.67
CA PRO A 210 4.57 11.45 15.85
C PRO A 210 4.99 10.49 14.73
N LEU A 211 4.05 9.78 14.09
CA LEU A 211 4.32 8.93 12.93
C LEU A 211 4.74 9.77 11.71
N ALA A 212 4.05 10.87 11.44
CA ALA A 212 4.37 11.78 10.35
C ALA A 212 5.71 12.49 10.58
N GLU A 213 6.00 12.91 11.81
CA GLU A 213 7.29 13.51 12.20
C GLU A 213 8.44 12.51 11.97
N LEU A 214 8.26 11.26 12.37
CA LEU A 214 9.23 10.19 12.13
C LEU A 214 9.43 9.96 10.62
N CYS A 215 8.36 9.78 9.86
CA CYS A 215 8.42 9.59 8.40
C CYS A 215 9.17 10.75 7.72
N ARG A 216 8.90 11.99 8.15
CA ARG A 216 9.58 13.19 7.63
C ARG A 216 11.07 13.17 7.93
N SER A 217 11.45 12.84 9.16
CA SER A 217 12.85 12.78 9.60
C SER A 217 13.65 11.71 8.85
N LEU A 218 13.00 10.64 8.45
CA LEU A 218 13.58 9.53 7.70
C LEU A 218 13.51 9.71 6.15
N GLY A 219 12.96 10.84 5.69
CA GLY A 219 12.90 11.17 4.26
C GLY A 219 11.89 10.37 3.44
N ILE A 220 10.88 9.78 4.09
CA ILE A 220 9.76 9.11 3.41
C ILE A 220 9.05 10.12 2.50
N LYS A 221 8.72 9.71 1.28
CA LYS A 221 8.19 10.63 0.26
C LYS A 221 6.67 10.70 0.23
N ASN A 222 6.02 9.55 0.40
CA ASN A 222 4.57 9.42 0.26
C ASN A 222 3.97 8.73 1.47
N ILE A 223 2.80 9.20 1.86
CA ILE A 223 1.92 8.54 2.82
C ILE A 223 0.58 8.36 2.12
N HIS A 224 0.09 7.12 2.06
CA HIS A 224 -1.20 6.81 1.46
C HIS A 224 -2.25 6.58 2.54
N VAL A 225 -3.37 7.24 2.39
CA VAL A 225 -4.57 7.02 3.22
C VAL A 225 -5.29 5.80 2.71
N GLU A 226 -5.58 4.86 3.59
CA GLU A 226 -6.38 3.69 3.28
C GLU A 226 -7.49 3.48 4.33
N GLN A 227 -8.66 3.07 3.86
CA GLN A 227 -9.79 2.65 4.69
C GLN A 227 -10.55 1.54 3.98
N ASP A 228 -10.29 0.27 4.34
CA ASP A 228 -10.82 -0.91 3.62
C ASP A 228 -12.35 -0.96 3.61
N ASN A 229 -12.98 -0.50 4.69
CA ASN A 229 -14.43 -0.49 4.85
C ASN A 229 -15.11 0.80 4.35
N ALA A 230 -14.41 1.67 3.63
CA ALA A 230 -15.01 2.92 3.16
C ALA A 230 -16.23 2.67 2.26
N SER A 231 -16.19 1.62 1.44
CA SER A 231 -17.29 1.21 0.57
C SER A 231 -18.56 0.73 1.32
N SER A 232 -18.49 0.48 2.62
CA SER A 232 -19.66 0.15 3.45
C SER A 232 -20.46 1.38 3.91
N PHE A 233 -19.96 2.57 3.65
CA PHE A 233 -20.63 3.84 3.94
C PHE A 233 -21.41 4.34 2.72
N ASP A 234 -22.42 5.17 2.93
CA ASP A 234 -23.27 5.73 1.86
C ASP A 234 -22.45 6.52 0.83
N ASP A 235 -21.44 7.26 1.25
CA ASP A 235 -20.46 7.91 0.37
C ASP A 235 -19.02 7.56 0.84
N PRO A 236 -18.33 6.65 0.15
CA PRO A 236 -16.94 6.33 0.48
C PRO A 236 -15.97 7.50 0.29
N PHE A 237 -16.30 8.45 -0.56
CA PHE A 237 -15.47 9.64 -0.75
C PHE A 237 -15.52 10.59 0.45
N GLU A 238 -16.64 10.65 1.18
CA GLU A 238 -16.71 11.41 2.43
C GLU A 238 -15.68 10.89 3.45
N GLN A 239 -15.52 9.57 3.54
CA GLN A 239 -14.54 8.95 4.43
C GLN A 239 -13.10 9.37 4.06
N MET A 240 -12.78 9.36 2.76
CA MET A 240 -11.49 9.80 2.26
C MET A 240 -11.27 11.31 2.45
N GLU A 241 -12.30 12.13 2.27
CA GLU A 241 -12.22 13.57 2.49
C GLU A 241 -12.00 13.91 3.97
N ARG A 242 -12.65 13.21 4.90
CA ARG A 242 -12.44 13.36 6.36
C ARG A 242 -11.00 13.03 6.72
N SER A 243 -10.50 11.89 6.25
CA SER A 243 -9.11 11.49 6.44
C SER A 243 -8.13 12.52 5.86
N PHE A 244 -8.40 13.04 4.67
CA PHE A 244 -7.59 14.10 4.07
C PHE A 244 -7.54 15.35 4.94
N LYS A 245 -8.70 15.86 5.37
CA LYS A 245 -8.79 17.07 6.20
C LYS A 245 -8.03 16.94 7.52
N HIS A 246 -8.05 15.76 8.12
CA HIS A 246 -7.32 15.50 9.35
C HIS A 246 -5.79 15.41 9.11
N LEU A 247 -5.38 14.67 8.10
CA LEU A 247 -3.96 14.35 7.90
C LEU A 247 -3.18 15.45 7.16
N TYR A 248 -3.82 16.22 6.30
CA TYR A 248 -3.14 17.23 5.49
C TYR A 248 -2.31 18.23 6.33
N PRO A 249 -2.84 18.85 7.40
CA PRO A 249 -2.05 19.75 8.24
C PRO A 249 -0.93 19.05 9.03
N ILE A 250 -1.02 17.74 9.25
CA ILE A 250 0.00 16.93 9.92
C ILE A 250 1.15 16.59 8.98
N ILE A 251 0.82 16.33 7.71
CA ILE A 251 1.78 15.92 6.67
C ILE A 251 2.52 17.12 6.08
N LYS A 252 1.90 18.28 5.99
CA LYS A 252 2.50 19.54 5.49
C LYS A 252 3.23 20.29 6.58
#